data_37c5bcea38894590dd917399d3d368fd
#
_entry.id   37c5bcea38894590dd917399d3d368fd
#
_cell.length_a   1.000
_cell.length_b   1.000
_cell.length_c   1.000
_cell.angle_alpha   90.00
_cell.angle_beta   90.00
_cell.angle_gamma   90.00
#
_symmetry.space_group_name_H-M   'P 1'
#
loop_
_entity.id
_entity.type
_entity.pdbx_description
1 polymer ?
#
loop_
_entity_poly.entity_id
_entity_poly.type
_entity_poly.pdbx_seq_one_letter_code
_entity_poly.pdbx_strand_id
1 'polypeptide(L)'
;EKRPKYVLLENVDRLIRSPAKQSGRDFSIILRCLYEKGYAVEWRVINAADYGYAQRRRRTFIMAYHNQTEIFCNLAEAVCVQGLKSMHKHVMENGILAKAFPVQSHSRSYVESWIDELEYADISTVSRNQRVYLYNAGVMMNGRIYSVDVTPQRIEATPLKDMLETGPVDEHYFLRTEDMPRWTYSKGAKREKRQRRDGSQYCFS
;
A
#
# COMPACT_ATOMS: atom_id res chain seq x y z
N GLU A 1 19.55 5.40 19.96
CA GLU A 1 18.62 5.00 18.92
C GLU A 1 17.64 6.14 18.66
N LYS A 2 17.51 6.60 17.37
CA LYS A 2 16.65 7.71 17.02
C LYS A 2 15.19 7.23 16.99
N ARG A 3 14.29 7.97 17.66
CA ARG A 3 12.83 7.74 17.62
C ARG A 3 12.16 8.98 17.02
N PRO A 4 12.05 9.08 15.69
CA PRO A 4 11.45 10.25 15.07
C PRO A 4 9.96 10.32 15.42
N LYS A 5 9.43 11.55 15.56
CA LYS A 5 8.00 11.75 15.85
C LYS A 5 7.09 11.21 14.74
N TYR A 6 7.55 11.29 13.50
CA TYR A 6 6.82 10.86 12.30
C TYR A 6 7.71 9.99 11.43
N VAL A 7 7.15 8.93 10.86
CA VAL A 7 7.81 8.05 9.91
C VAL A 7 6.91 7.90 8.68
N LEU A 8 7.44 8.20 7.50
CA LEU A 8 6.79 7.93 6.23
C LEU A 8 7.61 6.90 5.47
N LEU A 9 6.97 5.78 5.13
CA LEU A 9 7.55 4.71 4.32
C LEU A 9 6.76 4.57 3.02
N GLU A 10 7.46 4.23 1.95
CA GLU A 10 6.87 3.89 0.64
C GLU A 10 7.36 2.52 0.20
N ASN A 11 6.47 1.72 -0.33
CA ASN A 11 6.80 0.41 -0.89
C ASN A 11 5.84 0.04 -2.03
N VAL A 12 6.13 -1.05 -2.74
CA VAL A 12 5.22 -1.57 -3.76
C VAL A 12 3.86 -1.98 -3.16
N ASP A 13 2.80 -1.89 -3.95
CA ASP A 13 1.43 -2.22 -3.50
C ASP A 13 1.28 -3.68 -3.02
N ARG A 14 2.13 -4.57 -3.52
CA ARG A 14 2.15 -5.99 -3.13
C ARG A 14 2.68 -6.24 -1.71
N LEU A 15 3.32 -5.26 -1.06
CA LEU A 15 3.82 -5.40 0.30
C LEU A 15 2.74 -5.91 1.27
N ILE A 16 1.51 -5.41 1.17
CA ILE A 16 0.39 -5.81 2.04
C ILE A 16 0.10 -7.32 1.94
N ARG A 17 0.45 -7.96 0.82
CA ARG A 17 0.23 -9.38 0.54
C ARG A 17 1.51 -10.19 0.43
N SER A 18 2.65 -9.63 0.80
CA SER A 18 3.95 -10.30 0.76
C SER A 18 4.18 -11.17 2.00
N PRO A 19 4.88 -12.31 1.86
CA PRO A 19 5.22 -13.01 0.64
C PRO A 19 4.04 -13.85 0.10
N ALA A 20 4.09 -14.27 -1.16
CA ALA A 20 2.97 -14.99 -1.80
C ALA A 20 2.53 -16.28 -1.08
N LYS A 21 3.47 -16.97 -0.40
CA LYS A 21 3.18 -18.20 0.37
C LYS A 21 2.61 -17.93 1.77
N GLN A 22 2.82 -16.74 2.33
CA GLN A 22 2.41 -16.32 3.66
C GLN A 22 1.85 -14.89 3.58
N SER A 23 0.74 -14.74 2.85
CA SER A 23 0.18 -13.43 2.50
C SER A 23 -0.04 -12.55 3.72
N GLY A 24 0.56 -11.35 3.69
CA GLY A 24 0.45 -10.34 4.74
C GLY A 24 1.54 -10.38 5.82
N ARG A 25 2.40 -11.41 5.83
CA ARG A 25 3.42 -11.58 6.86
C ARG A 25 4.40 -10.42 6.93
N ASP A 26 5.00 -10.02 5.81
CA ASP A 26 6.03 -8.98 5.80
C ASP A 26 5.46 -7.65 6.27
N PHE A 27 4.24 -7.33 5.86
CA PHE A 27 3.56 -6.12 6.30
C PHE A 27 3.20 -6.16 7.79
N SER A 28 2.76 -7.32 8.29
CA SER A 28 2.50 -7.53 9.71
C SER A 28 3.76 -7.33 10.56
N ILE A 29 4.92 -7.79 10.10
CA ILE A 29 6.21 -7.57 10.79
C ILE A 29 6.51 -6.06 10.91
N ILE A 30 6.26 -5.30 9.84
CA ILE A 30 6.44 -3.84 9.86
C ILE A 30 5.50 -3.21 10.90
N LEU A 31 4.22 -3.60 10.93
CA LEU A 31 3.26 -3.10 11.92
C LEU A 31 3.73 -3.42 13.35
N ARG A 32 4.18 -4.65 13.59
CA ARG A 32 4.70 -5.08 14.89
C ARG A 32 5.90 -4.26 15.32
N CYS A 33 6.90 -4.12 14.46
CA CYS A 33 8.10 -3.34 14.75
C CYS A 33 7.78 -1.88 15.12
N LEU A 34 6.80 -1.28 14.44
CA LEU A 34 6.36 0.08 14.74
C LEU A 34 5.56 0.14 16.04
N TYR A 35 4.67 -0.82 16.30
CA TYR A 35 3.91 -0.93 17.54
C TYR A 35 4.83 -1.03 18.77
N GLU A 36 5.80 -1.94 18.76
CA GLU A 36 6.77 -2.15 19.84
C GLU A 36 7.62 -0.92 20.14
N LYS A 37 7.71 -0.01 19.17
CA LYS A 37 8.41 1.28 19.32
C LYS A 37 7.48 2.44 19.70
N GLY A 38 6.20 2.14 19.98
CA GLY A 38 5.21 3.11 20.44
C GLY A 38 4.59 3.97 19.36
N TYR A 39 4.46 3.44 18.14
CA TYR A 39 3.80 4.14 17.03
C TYR A 39 2.38 3.65 16.79
N ALA A 40 1.46 4.58 16.52
CA ALA A 40 0.28 4.33 15.73
C ALA A 40 0.64 4.35 14.24
N VAL A 41 -0.05 3.59 13.42
CA VAL A 41 0.29 3.44 12.01
C VAL A 41 -0.96 3.52 11.15
N GLU A 42 -0.96 4.33 10.11
CA GLU A 42 -1.94 4.26 9.03
C GLU A 42 -1.27 3.89 7.71
N TRP A 43 -2.01 3.21 6.84
CA TRP A 43 -1.52 2.86 5.51
C TRP A 43 -2.58 3.03 4.44
N ARG A 44 -2.12 3.27 3.21
CA ARG A 44 -2.96 3.31 2.02
C ARG A 44 -2.20 2.92 0.77
N VAL A 45 -2.85 2.12 -0.08
CA VAL A 45 -2.38 1.89 -1.45
C VAL A 45 -2.91 3.02 -2.32
N ILE A 46 -1.99 3.77 -2.91
CA ILE A 46 -2.28 4.94 -3.73
C ILE A 46 -1.76 4.68 -5.13
N ASN A 47 -2.60 4.95 -6.14
CA ASN A 47 -2.21 5.02 -7.53
C ASN A 47 -2.18 6.48 -7.96
N ALA A 48 -1.03 6.97 -8.39
CA ALA A 48 -0.84 8.36 -8.76
C ALA A 48 -1.84 8.85 -9.82
N ALA A 49 -2.21 7.99 -10.78
CA ALA A 49 -3.18 8.32 -11.82
C ALA A 49 -4.59 8.61 -11.28
N ASP A 50 -4.98 8.04 -10.12
CA ASP A 50 -6.28 8.30 -9.52
C ASP A 50 -6.37 9.69 -8.89
N TYR A 51 -5.23 10.36 -8.70
CA TYR A 51 -5.09 11.69 -8.10
C TYR A 51 -4.50 12.73 -9.07
N GLY A 52 -4.76 12.58 -10.36
CA GLY A 52 -4.47 13.58 -11.38
C GLY A 52 -3.08 13.54 -12.01
N TYR A 53 -2.20 12.62 -11.61
CA TYR A 53 -0.86 12.53 -12.17
C TYR A 53 -0.82 11.72 -13.46
N ALA A 54 0.01 12.13 -14.43
CA ALA A 54 0.24 11.42 -15.69
C ALA A 54 1.06 10.12 -15.55
N GLN A 55 0.94 9.45 -14.41
CA GLN A 55 1.69 8.23 -14.10
C GLN A 55 0.83 7.18 -13.43
N ARG A 56 0.78 5.99 -14.01
CA ARG A 56 0.14 4.81 -13.43
C ARG A 56 1.11 4.09 -12.50
N ARG A 57 1.18 4.56 -11.24
CA ARG A 57 2.12 4.06 -10.23
C ARG A 57 1.38 3.77 -8.92
N ARG A 58 1.20 2.49 -8.61
CA ARG A 58 0.60 2.06 -7.34
C ARG A 58 1.68 1.82 -6.30
N ARG A 59 1.50 2.42 -5.12
CA ARG A 59 2.40 2.28 -3.98
C ARG A 59 1.63 2.19 -2.68
N THR A 60 2.17 1.43 -1.74
CA THR A 60 1.73 1.45 -0.34
C THR A 60 2.49 2.54 0.39
N PHE A 61 1.76 3.53 0.88
CA PHE A 61 2.28 4.52 1.81
C PHE A 61 1.92 4.10 3.23
N ILE A 62 2.87 4.21 4.14
CA ILE A 62 2.73 3.89 5.55
C ILE A 62 3.17 5.12 6.32
N MET A 63 2.26 5.69 7.10
CA MET A 63 2.53 6.83 7.97
C MET A 63 2.45 6.37 9.42
N ALA A 64 3.51 6.64 10.22
CA ALA A 64 3.52 6.28 11.61
C ALA A 64 3.73 7.50 12.51
N TYR A 65 3.01 7.53 13.62
CA TYR A 65 2.99 8.62 14.60
C TYR A 65 3.47 8.08 15.94
N HIS A 66 4.56 8.65 16.46
CA HIS A 66 5.08 8.29 17.78
C HIS A 66 4.10 8.73 18.89
N ASN A 67 4.06 8.02 20.01
CA ASN A 67 3.18 8.31 21.15
C ASN A 67 3.37 9.68 21.80
N GLN A 68 4.44 10.41 21.44
CA GLN A 68 4.69 11.79 21.84
C GLN A 68 4.05 12.83 20.92
N THR A 69 3.29 12.42 19.90
CA THR A 69 2.65 13.31 18.95
C THR A 69 1.19 13.56 19.33
N GLU A 70 0.71 14.77 19.06
CA GLU A 70 -0.67 15.14 19.28
C GLU A 70 -1.65 14.25 18.49
N ILE A 71 -1.29 13.91 17.24
CA ILE A 71 -2.12 13.04 16.40
C ILE A 71 -2.28 11.64 17.00
N PHE A 72 -1.23 11.10 17.62
CA PHE A 72 -1.33 9.83 18.35
C PHE A 72 -2.27 9.95 19.53
N CYS A 73 -2.12 10.99 20.37
CA CYS A 73 -2.93 11.20 21.57
C CYS A 73 -4.42 11.36 21.20
N ASN A 74 -4.72 12.19 20.21
CA ASN A 74 -6.09 12.42 19.72
C ASN A 74 -6.73 11.13 19.17
N LEU A 75 -5.97 10.32 18.42
CA LEU A 75 -6.44 9.04 17.91
C LEU A 75 -6.66 8.04 19.03
N ALA A 76 -5.74 7.97 20.01
CA ALA A 76 -5.85 7.08 21.16
C ALA A 76 -7.11 7.38 22.00
N GLU A 77 -7.34 8.64 22.29
CA GLU A 77 -8.54 9.10 23.02
C GLU A 77 -9.81 8.77 22.23
N ALA A 78 -9.86 9.10 20.95
CA ALA A 78 -11.01 8.80 20.10
C ALA A 78 -11.30 7.30 20.02
N VAL A 79 -10.27 6.45 19.94
CA VAL A 79 -10.42 4.99 19.91
C VAL A 79 -10.87 4.46 21.28
N CYS A 80 -10.39 5.04 22.38
CA CYS A 80 -10.86 4.68 23.71
C CYS A 80 -12.37 4.93 23.88
N VAL A 81 -12.88 6.07 23.36
CA VAL A 81 -14.29 6.48 23.52
C VAL A 81 -15.22 5.78 22.51
N GLN A 82 -14.82 5.67 21.25
CA GLN A 82 -15.69 5.23 20.15
C GLN A 82 -15.24 3.95 19.45
N GLY A 83 -14.10 3.38 19.85
CA GLY A 83 -13.60 2.12 19.31
C GLY A 83 -13.38 2.14 17.79
N LEU A 84 -13.90 1.12 17.11
CA LEU A 84 -13.76 0.96 15.66
C LEU A 84 -14.34 2.12 14.85
N LYS A 85 -15.36 2.80 15.35
CA LYS A 85 -15.95 3.95 14.65
C LYS A 85 -14.94 5.08 14.45
N SER A 86 -14.11 5.34 15.47
CA SER A 86 -13.02 6.33 15.34
C SER A 86 -11.95 5.88 14.39
N MET A 87 -11.58 4.59 14.40
CA MET A 87 -10.60 4.03 13.48
C MET A 87 -11.09 4.13 12.03
N HIS A 88 -12.36 3.79 11.79
CA HIS A 88 -13.00 3.98 10.50
C HIS A 88 -12.94 5.45 10.06
N LYS A 89 -13.37 6.37 10.93
CA LYS A 89 -13.34 7.81 10.62
C LYS A 89 -11.92 8.32 10.36
N HIS A 90 -10.91 7.80 11.08
CA HIS A 90 -9.50 8.13 10.82
C HIS A 90 -9.09 7.71 9.41
N VAL A 91 -9.41 6.48 9.00
CA VAL A 91 -9.07 5.97 7.66
C VAL A 91 -9.79 6.74 6.56
N MET A 92 -11.04 7.17 6.80
CA MET A 92 -11.86 7.80 5.75
C MET A 92 -11.66 9.32 5.65
N GLU A 93 -11.42 10.01 6.79
CA GLU A 93 -11.52 11.47 6.86
C GLU A 93 -10.35 12.14 7.59
N ASN A 94 -9.99 11.64 8.78
CA ASN A 94 -9.18 12.40 9.73
C ASN A 94 -7.68 12.16 9.61
N GLY A 95 -7.27 10.99 9.11
CA GLY A 95 -5.87 10.61 8.94
C GLY A 95 -5.13 11.51 7.94
N ILE A 96 -3.81 11.56 8.03
CA ILE A 96 -2.98 12.33 7.08
C ILE A 96 -3.15 11.78 5.67
N LEU A 97 -3.16 10.43 5.51
CA LEU A 97 -3.38 9.82 4.21
C LEU A 97 -4.82 10.03 3.70
N ALA A 98 -5.82 10.15 4.60
CA ALA A 98 -7.18 10.47 4.21
C ALA A 98 -7.31 11.89 3.66
N LYS A 99 -6.68 12.85 4.33
CA LYS A 99 -6.69 14.26 3.91
C LYS A 99 -5.89 14.50 2.63
N ALA A 100 -4.75 13.83 2.49
CA ALA A 100 -3.90 13.98 1.31
C ALA A 100 -4.44 13.23 0.08
N PHE A 101 -5.12 12.11 0.30
CA PHE A 101 -5.63 11.22 -0.74
C PHE A 101 -7.06 10.81 -0.41
N PRO A 102 -8.03 11.71 -0.64
CA PRO A 102 -9.43 11.46 -0.28
C PRO A 102 -10.01 10.27 -1.02
N VAL A 103 -10.96 9.60 -0.36
CA VAL A 103 -11.66 8.44 -0.90
C VAL A 103 -13.13 8.76 -1.12
N GLN A 104 -13.70 8.14 -2.14
CA GLN A 104 -15.10 8.33 -2.53
C GLN A 104 -16.03 7.38 -1.78
N SER A 105 -15.58 6.15 -1.60
CA SER A 105 -16.37 5.09 -0.99
C SER A 105 -15.47 4.02 -0.38
N HIS A 106 -16.08 3.13 0.38
CA HIS A 106 -15.42 1.96 0.95
C HIS A 106 -16.31 0.72 0.85
N SER A 107 -15.72 -0.46 0.94
CA SER A 107 -16.48 -1.70 1.01
C SER A 107 -17.21 -1.81 2.36
N ARG A 108 -18.29 -2.62 2.39
CA ARG A 108 -18.97 -2.95 3.66
C ARG A 108 -18.15 -3.93 4.51
N SER A 109 -17.27 -4.69 3.88
CA SER A 109 -16.39 -5.65 4.56
C SER A 109 -15.16 -4.93 5.08
N TYR A 110 -14.82 -5.19 6.32
CA TYR A 110 -13.59 -4.73 6.96
C TYR A 110 -12.95 -5.89 7.72
N VAL A 111 -11.69 -5.71 8.08
CA VAL A 111 -10.95 -6.59 8.98
C VAL A 111 -10.69 -5.83 10.26
N GLU A 112 -11.04 -6.45 11.37
CA GLU A 112 -10.61 -6.10 12.72
C GLU A 112 -9.71 -7.21 13.24
N SER A 113 -8.60 -6.86 13.85
CA SER A 113 -7.67 -7.81 14.45
C SER A 113 -6.81 -7.09 15.49
N TRP A 114 -6.03 -7.88 16.23
CA TRP A 114 -5.02 -7.38 17.14
C TRP A 114 -3.64 -7.76 16.65
N ILE A 115 -2.65 -6.93 16.94
CA ILE A 115 -1.26 -7.18 16.52
C ILE A 115 -0.75 -8.52 17.05
N ASP A 116 -1.21 -8.94 18.24
CA ASP A 116 -0.83 -10.21 18.85
C ASP A 116 -1.51 -11.42 18.20
N GLU A 117 -2.60 -11.23 17.49
CA GLU A 117 -3.28 -12.26 16.68
C GLU A 117 -2.59 -12.46 15.32
N LEU A 118 -1.79 -11.47 14.90
CA LEU A 118 -0.93 -11.60 13.74
C LEU A 118 0.30 -12.41 14.14
N GLU A 119 0.21 -13.74 14.13
CA GLU A 119 1.28 -14.61 14.60
C GLU A 119 2.62 -14.38 13.89
N TYR A 120 3.62 -14.02 14.70
CA TYR A 120 5.04 -14.10 14.36
C TYR A 120 5.66 -15.32 15.04
N ALA A 121 5.08 -16.46 14.84
CA ALA A 121 5.84 -17.64 15.16
C ALA A 121 7.17 -17.59 14.40
N ASP A 122 8.23 -18.00 15.06
CA ASP A 122 9.53 -18.25 14.49
C ASP A 122 9.40 -18.72 13.03
N ILE A 123 10.26 -18.18 12.15
CA ILE A 123 10.27 -18.44 10.70
C ILE A 123 10.12 -19.94 10.37
N SER A 124 10.51 -20.82 11.29
CA SER A 124 10.42 -22.27 11.19
C SER A 124 9.04 -22.87 11.53
N THR A 125 8.19 -22.16 12.30
CA THR A 125 6.96 -22.73 12.89
C THR A 125 5.67 -22.13 12.38
N VAL A 126 5.73 -21.16 11.46
CA VAL A 126 4.51 -20.52 10.91
C VAL A 126 3.66 -21.56 10.21
N SER A 127 2.52 -21.86 10.79
CA SER A 127 1.48 -22.66 10.15
C SER A 127 1.18 -22.12 8.75
N ARG A 128 1.27 -22.98 7.74
CA ARG A 128 1.05 -22.62 6.32
C ARG A 128 -0.34 -22.08 6.02
N ASN A 129 -1.24 -22.03 6.99
CA ASN A 129 -2.66 -21.75 6.80
C ASN A 129 -3.15 -20.40 7.35
N GLN A 130 -2.33 -19.65 8.09
CA GLN A 130 -2.77 -18.34 8.58
C GLN A 130 -2.41 -17.25 7.58
N ARG A 131 -3.43 -16.75 6.88
CA ARG A 131 -3.33 -15.62 5.97
C ARG A 131 -3.94 -14.40 6.63
N VAL A 132 -3.13 -13.39 6.87
CA VAL A 132 -3.63 -12.07 7.28
C VAL A 132 -4.08 -11.32 6.03
N TYR A 133 -5.38 -11.08 5.93
CA TYR A 133 -5.94 -10.32 4.81
C TYR A 133 -6.19 -8.87 5.23
N LEU A 134 -5.18 -8.01 5.03
CA LEU A 134 -5.38 -6.58 5.16
C LEU A 134 -5.73 -5.97 3.80
N TYR A 135 -6.64 -4.99 3.83
CA TYR A 135 -7.09 -4.26 2.66
C TYR A 135 -6.15 -3.11 2.30
N ASN A 136 -6.51 -2.39 1.24
CA ASN A 136 -5.72 -1.29 0.67
C ASN A 136 -5.63 -0.04 1.55
N ALA A 137 -6.39 0.04 2.63
CA ALA A 137 -6.32 1.10 3.63
C ALA A 137 -6.55 0.54 5.04
N GLY A 138 -5.98 1.21 6.04
CA GLY A 138 -6.21 0.83 7.42
C GLY A 138 -5.43 1.68 8.41
N VAL A 139 -5.66 1.39 9.69
CA VAL A 139 -4.98 2.02 10.82
C VAL A 139 -4.77 0.99 11.93
N MET A 140 -3.63 1.12 12.62
CA MET A 140 -3.33 0.41 13.86
C MET A 140 -3.14 1.42 14.98
N MET A 141 -3.83 1.21 16.09
CA MET A 141 -3.75 2.03 17.28
C MET A 141 -3.73 1.15 18.54
N ASN A 142 -2.68 1.28 19.36
CA ASN A 142 -2.49 0.48 20.58
C ASN A 142 -2.67 -1.04 20.34
N GLY A 143 -2.12 -1.53 19.23
CA GLY A 143 -2.19 -2.94 18.84
C GLY A 143 -3.50 -3.37 18.20
N ARG A 144 -4.57 -2.58 18.26
CA ARG A 144 -5.82 -2.85 17.53
C ARG A 144 -5.70 -2.40 16.08
N ILE A 145 -6.11 -3.25 15.16
CA ILE A 145 -6.01 -3.05 13.71
C ILE A 145 -7.43 -2.94 13.13
N TYR A 146 -7.62 -1.91 12.30
CA TYR A 146 -8.78 -1.77 11.45
C TYR A 146 -8.33 -1.63 10.00
N SER A 147 -8.86 -2.42 9.10
CA SER A 147 -8.52 -2.37 7.67
C SER A 147 -9.76 -2.51 6.80
N VAL A 148 -9.83 -1.70 5.75
CA VAL A 148 -10.99 -1.63 4.84
C VAL A 148 -10.53 -1.38 3.41
N ASP A 149 -11.25 -1.93 2.44
CA ASP A 149 -11.02 -1.64 1.02
C ASP A 149 -11.70 -0.32 0.66
N VAL A 150 -10.92 0.63 0.15
CA VAL A 150 -11.38 1.96 -0.22
C VAL A 150 -11.24 2.23 -1.70
N THR A 151 -12.17 3.01 -2.25
CA THR A 151 -12.12 3.50 -3.63
C THR A 151 -11.68 4.96 -3.62
N PRO A 152 -10.62 5.33 -4.37
CA PRO A 152 -10.14 6.70 -4.41
C PRO A 152 -11.19 7.65 -5.01
N GLN A 153 -11.23 8.87 -4.48
CA GLN A 153 -11.93 9.99 -5.12
C GLN A 153 -11.08 10.44 -6.31
N ARG A 154 -11.43 9.93 -7.49
CA ARG A 154 -10.65 10.20 -8.70
C ARG A 154 -10.73 11.67 -9.08
N ILE A 155 -9.57 12.22 -9.40
CA ILE A 155 -9.40 13.53 -10.04
C ILE A 155 -9.13 13.26 -11.52
N GLU A 156 -9.54 14.17 -12.40
CA GLU A 156 -9.26 14.06 -13.82
C GLU A 156 -7.74 13.90 -14.03
N ALA A 157 -7.37 12.83 -14.74
CA ALA A 157 -5.98 12.49 -14.95
C ALA A 157 -5.35 13.44 -16.00
N THR A 158 -4.19 13.96 -15.70
CA THR A 158 -3.39 14.69 -16.70
C THR A 158 -2.92 13.68 -17.77
N PRO A 159 -3.33 13.82 -19.03
CA PRO A 159 -2.86 12.93 -20.08
C PRO A 159 -1.38 13.14 -20.36
N LEU A 160 -0.69 12.06 -20.75
CA LEU A 160 0.75 12.12 -21.01
C LEU A 160 1.12 13.19 -22.05
N LYS A 161 0.26 13.41 -23.06
CA LYS A 161 0.48 14.42 -24.10
C LYS A 161 0.68 15.83 -23.53
N ASP A 162 0.04 16.16 -22.40
CA ASP A 162 0.13 17.49 -21.77
C ASP A 162 1.42 17.65 -20.94
N MET A 163 2.16 16.55 -20.76
CA MET A 163 3.44 16.53 -20.06
C MET A 163 4.63 16.47 -21.03
N LEU A 164 4.37 16.27 -22.33
CA LEU A 164 5.43 16.21 -23.32
C LEU A 164 5.95 17.60 -23.66
N GLU A 165 7.25 17.72 -23.80
CA GLU A 165 7.87 18.94 -24.31
C GLU A 165 7.46 19.20 -25.77
N THR A 166 7.16 20.45 -26.08
CA THR A 166 6.76 20.88 -27.42
C THR A 166 7.93 21.49 -28.22
N GLY A 167 9.08 21.68 -27.57
CA GLY A 167 10.30 22.23 -28.16
C GLY A 167 11.21 21.14 -28.75
N PRO A 168 12.35 21.55 -29.33
CA PRO A 168 13.37 20.62 -29.79
C PRO A 168 13.95 19.86 -28.59
N VAL A 169 13.99 18.54 -28.71
CA VAL A 169 14.54 17.63 -27.69
C VAL A 169 15.92 17.18 -28.18
N ASP A 170 16.89 17.14 -27.27
CA ASP A 170 18.25 16.70 -27.57
C ASP A 170 18.25 15.24 -28.03
N GLU A 171 19.08 14.96 -29.08
CA GLU A 171 19.12 13.64 -29.70
C GLU A 171 19.49 12.50 -28.75
N HIS A 172 20.22 12.76 -27.68
CA HIS A 172 20.59 11.72 -26.71
C HIS A 172 19.40 11.13 -25.93
N TYR A 173 18.25 11.80 -25.91
CA TYR A 173 17.01 11.27 -25.31
C TYR A 173 16.24 10.34 -26.27
N PHE A 174 16.59 10.30 -27.54
CA PHE A 174 15.96 9.40 -28.49
C PHE A 174 16.59 8.00 -28.46
N LEU A 175 15.75 7.00 -28.64
CA LEU A 175 16.22 5.62 -28.79
C LEU A 175 16.92 5.48 -30.15
N ARG A 176 18.08 4.82 -30.16
CA ARG A 176 18.74 4.47 -31.41
C ARG A 176 17.89 3.48 -32.19
N THR A 177 17.90 3.58 -33.50
CA THR A 177 17.15 2.70 -34.40
C THR A 177 17.48 1.22 -34.16
N GLU A 178 18.73 0.91 -33.88
CA GLU A 178 19.21 -0.44 -33.57
C GLU A 178 18.65 -1.03 -32.29
N ASP A 179 18.29 -0.17 -31.29
CA ASP A 179 17.70 -0.59 -30.03
C ASP A 179 16.16 -0.75 -30.10
N MET A 180 15.51 -0.25 -31.13
CA MET A 180 14.05 -0.26 -31.28
C MET A 180 13.43 -1.65 -31.17
N PRO A 181 13.97 -2.74 -31.78
CA PRO A 181 13.40 -4.07 -31.64
C PRO A 181 13.41 -4.56 -30.18
N ARG A 182 14.48 -4.28 -29.43
CA ARG A 182 14.59 -4.61 -28.01
C ARG A 182 13.55 -3.88 -27.17
N TRP A 183 13.38 -2.59 -27.41
CA TRP A 183 12.40 -1.78 -26.68
C TRP A 183 10.96 -2.16 -27.02
N THR A 184 10.65 -2.42 -28.28
CA THR A 184 9.36 -2.91 -28.74
C THR A 184 9.02 -4.24 -28.07
N TYR A 185 9.96 -5.18 -28.02
CA TYR A 185 9.80 -6.43 -27.27
C TYR A 185 9.59 -6.19 -25.78
N SER A 186 10.38 -5.31 -25.16
CA SER A 186 10.32 -5.04 -23.72
C SER A 186 9.01 -4.36 -23.28
N LYS A 187 8.43 -3.52 -24.12
CA LYS A 187 7.21 -2.75 -23.86
C LYS A 187 5.94 -3.37 -24.44
N GLY A 188 6.09 -4.32 -25.35
CA GLY A 188 4.97 -5.03 -25.95
C GLY A 188 4.29 -6.01 -24.97
N ALA A 189 3.10 -6.42 -25.31
CA ALA A 189 2.37 -7.46 -24.57
C ALA A 189 3.14 -8.79 -24.68
N LYS A 190 3.67 -9.26 -23.56
CA LYS A 190 4.37 -10.55 -23.49
C LYS A 190 3.34 -11.64 -23.27
N ARG A 191 3.03 -12.41 -24.31
CA ARG A 191 2.24 -13.65 -24.19
C ARG A 191 3.19 -14.84 -24.32
N GLU A 192 3.78 -15.27 -23.20
CA GLU A 192 4.61 -16.47 -23.16
C GLU A 192 3.74 -17.66 -22.76
N LYS A 193 3.77 -18.73 -23.59
CA LYS A 193 3.19 -20.01 -23.20
C LYS A 193 4.11 -20.65 -22.17
N ARG A 194 3.60 -20.91 -20.98
CA ARG A 194 4.29 -21.61 -19.89
C ARG A 194 3.55 -22.88 -19.52
N GLN A 195 4.28 -23.88 -19.05
CA GLN A 195 3.74 -25.14 -18.59
C GLN A 195 3.75 -25.21 -17.07
N ARG A 196 2.63 -25.62 -16.47
CA ARG A 196 2.55 -25.91 -15.04
C ARG A 196 3.18 -27.27 -14.74
N ARG A 197 3.42 -27.54 -13.46
CA ARG A 197 3.95 -28.83 -13.00
C ARG A 197 3.04 -30.04 -13.32
N ASP A 198 1.75 -29.78 -13.49
CA ASP A 198 0.73 -30.78 -13.88
C ASP A 198 0.65 -31.02 -15.40
N GLY A 199 1.54 -30.39 -16.19
CA GLY A 199 1.56 -30.49 -17.64
C GLY A 199 0.63 -29.51 -18.38
N SER A 200 -0.27 -28.82 -17.69
CA SER A 200 -1.19 -27.86 -18.32
C SER A 200 -0.46 -26.60 -18.80
N GLN A 201 -0.87 -26.08 -19.96
CA GLN A 201 -0.29 -24.83 -20.50
C GLN A 201 -1.13 -23.62 -20.06
N TYR A 202 -0.44 -22.50 -19.80
CA TYR A 202 -1.07 -21.22 -19.55
C TYR A 202 -0.30 -20.09 -20.24
N CYS A 203 -0.98 -19.01 -20.58
CA CYS A 203 -0.34 -17.80 -21.08
C CYS A 203 0.00 -16.88 -19.91
N PHE A 204 1.26 -16.48 -19.84
CA PHE A 204 1.72 -15.43 -18.93
C PHE A 204 1.67 -14.10 -19.69
N SER A 205 0.92 -13.14 -19.16
CA SER A 205 0.80 -11.77 -19.68
C SER A 205 1.28 -10.75 -18.66
#